data_97b3bb04db5ee58046cf1b947698b7ab
#
_entry.id   97b3bb04db5ee58046cf1b947698b7ab
#
_cell.length_a   1.000
_cell.length_b   1.000
_cell.length_c   1.000
_cell.angle_alpha   90.00
_cell.angle_beta   90.00
_cell.angle_gamma   90.00
#
_symmetry.space_group_name_H-M   'P 1'
#
loop_
_entity.id
_entity.type
_entity.pdbx_description
1 polymer ?
#
loop_
_entity_poly.entity_id
_entity_poly.type
_entity_poly.pdbx_seq_one_letter_code
_entity_poly.pdbx_strand_id
1 'polypeptide(L)'
;MTFPIKNSEQVNKVVHAAAQLFARQGYHGTSTREIARLADISENTLFRYFEHKEDLFWASLRSRLSGLELRRDLLSGISDGAGPEIVLPQLFAQLVDTAILRPELLRLIAVAFIELRWKAAEVCYEYLSPIFSAVNRYLARNIENGKLRNVDPSLLTAALATSVMVHPEITKLIAGAPPPYSDSREAIQVYSRFWLDVLVPREMARARTLAPRVDAPPA
;
A
#
# COMPACT_ATOMS: atom_id res chain seq x y z
N MET A 1 -13.29 23.42 -0.68
CA MET A 1 -13.75 24.11 -1.91
C MET A 1 -14.59 23.13 -2.70
N THR A 2 -15.90 23.41 -2.85
CA THR A 2 -16.86 22.59 -3.62
C THR A 2 -16.87 23.12 -5.05
N PHE A 3 -16.34 22.39 -6.00
CA PHE A 3 -16.34 22.76 -7.41
C PHE A 3 -17.73 22.51 -8.00
N PRO A 4 -18.27 23.40 -8.87
CA PRO A 4 -19.57 23.20 -9.51
C PRO A 4 -19.54 21.97 -10.43
N ILE A 5 -20.61 21.18 -10.41
CA ILE A 5 -20.78 19.84 -11.02
C ILE A 5 -20.37 19.78 -12.52
N LYS A 6 -20.48 20.86 -13.27
CA LYS A 6 -20.12 20.92 -14.70
C LYS A 6 -18.60 20.84 -14.98
N ASN A 7 -17.74 21.07 -13.97
CA ASN A 7 -16.28 21.05 -14.10
C ASN A 7 -15.61 19.77 -13.56
N SER A 8 -16.37 18.88 -12.92
CA SER A 8 -15.83 17.70 -12.23
C SER A 8 -15.14 16.72 -13.19
N GLU A 9 -15.71 16.50 -14.37
CA GLU A 9 -15.11 15.59 -15.36
C GLU A 9 -13.78 16.11 -15.91
N GLN A 10 -13.72 17.42 -16.22
CA GLN A 10 -12.52 18.06 -16.72
C GLN A 10 -11.41 18.13 -15.67
N VAL A 11 -11.77 18.43 -14.41
CA VAL A 11 -10.84 18.38 -13.27
C VAL A 11 -10.31 16.97 -13.08
N ASN A 12 -11.16 15.94 -13.16
CA ASN A 12 -10.75 14.55 -13.06
C ASN A 12 -9.80 14.14 -14.20
N LYS A 13 -10.01 14.59 -15.44
CA LYS A 13 -9.09 14.36 -16.55
C LYS A 13 -7.72 14.99 -16.27
N VAL A 14 -7.69 16.23 -15.78
CA VAL A 14 -6.44 16.92 -15.42
C VAL A 14 -5.71 16.19 -14.29
N VAL A 15 -6.40 15.82 -13.22
CA VAL A 15 -5.83 15.07 -12.09
C VAL A 15 -5.30 13.71 -12.53
N HIS A 16 -6.01 13.02 -13.43
CA HIS A 16 -5.56 11.74 -13.98
C HIS A 16 -4.28 11.89 -14.82
N ALA A 17 -4.27 12.85 -15.76
CA ALA A 17 -3.10 13.15 -16.59
C ALA A 17 -1.88 13.54 -15.73
N ALA A 18 -2.10 14.36 -14.71
CA ALA A 18 -1.07 14.77 -13.76
C ALA A 18 -0.51 13.58 -12.97
N ALA A 19 -1.37 12.69 -12.46
CA ALA A 19 -0.95 11.48 -11.75
C ALA A 19 -0.02 10.61 -12.61
N GLN A 20 -0.35 10.40 -13.87
CA GLN A 20 0.47 9.62 -14.81
C GLN A 20 1.85 10.25 -15.03
N LEU A 21 1.89 11.57 -15.28
CA LEU A 21 3.14 12.27 -15.56
C LEU A 21 4.02 12.37 -14.31
N PHE A 22 3.48 12.75 -13.18
CA PHE A 22 4.22 12.80 -11.92
C PHE A 22 4.78 11.43 -11.50
N ALA A 23 4.00 10.35 -11.66
CA ALA A 23 4.47 9.00 -11.38
C ALA A 23 5.61 8.56 -12.31
N ARG A 24 5.65 9.07 -13.54
CA ARG A 24 6.63 8.67 -14.57
C ARG A 24 7.88 9.50 -14.56
N GLN A 25 7.79 10.81 -14.33
CA GLN A 25 8.85 11.79 -14.51
C GLN A 25 9.28 12.49 -13.21
N GLY A 26 8.59 12.20 -12.08
CA GLY A 26 8.76 12.93 -10.82
C GLY A 26 8.06 14.29 -10.83
N TYR A 27 8.10 14.97 -9.68
CA TYR A 27 7.50 16.31 -9.54
C TYR A 27 8.29 17.34 -10.36
N HIS A 28 9.62 17.38 -10.19
CA HIS A 28 10.45 18.38 -10.88
C HIS A 28 10.53 18.16 -12.39
N GLY A 29 10.50 16.90 -12.86
CA GLY A 29 10.55 16.55 -14.27
C GLY A 29 9.24 16.77 -15.05
N THR A 30 8.14 17.08 -14.38
CA THR A 30 6.81 17.27 -14.99
C THR A 30 6.50 18.76 -15.13
N SER A 31 6.06 19.20 -16.31
CA SER A 31 5.58 20.58 -16.55
C SER A 31 4.06 20.66 -16.60
N THR A 32 3.49 21.80 -16.18
CA THR A 32 2.05 22.09 -16.29
C THR A 32 1.56 22.08 -17.73
N ARG A 33 2.42 22.48 -18.66
CA ARG A 33 2.14 22.47 -20.11
C ARG A 33 1.97 21.05 -20.65
N GLU A 34 2.79 20.09 -20.20
CA GLU A 34 2.63 18.68 -20.57
C GLU A 34 1.34 18.09 -20.02
N ILE A 35 1.00 18.43 -18.74
CA ILE A 35 -0.24 17.99 -18.13
C ILE A 35 -1.44 18.53 -18.89
N ALA A 36 -1.46 19.83 -19.19
CA ALA A 36 -2.54 20.46 -19.94
C ALA A 36 -2.72 19.81 -21.32
N ARG A 37 -1.61 19.56 -22.04
CA ARG A 37 -1.64 18.86 -23.33
C ARG A 37 -2.20 17.44 -23.22
N LEU A 38 -1.79 16.67 -22.21
CA LEU A 38 -2.28 15.30 -22.00
C LEU A 38 -3.77 15.27 -21.60
N ALA A 39 -4.24 16.30 -20.89
CA ALA A 39 -5.64 16.45 -20.49
C ALA A 39 -6.53 17.09 -21.57
N ASP A 40 -5.95 17.44 -22.72
CA ASP A 40 -6.63 18.13 -23.84
C ASP A 40 -7.30 19.46 -23.42
N ILE A 41 -6.53 20.29 -22.70
CA ILE A 41 -6.94 21.65 -22.30
C ILE A 41 -5.79 22.65 -22.50
N SER A 42 -6.12 23.95 -22.47
CA SER A 42 -5.09 24.98 -22.40
C SER A 42 -4.45 25.06 -21.01
N GLU A 43 -3.19 25.49 -20.94
CA GLU A 43 -2.51 25.73 -19.67
C GLU A 43 -3.21 26.81 -18.82
N ASN A 44 -3.80 27.83 -19.46
CA ASN A 44 -4.63 28.82 -18.79
C ASN A 44 -5.87 28.19 -18.14
N THR A 45 -6.48 27.18 -18.77
CA THR A 45 -7.59 26.44 -18.21
C THR A 45 -7.15 25.61 -17.00
N LEU A 46 -5.96 25.01 -17.06
CA LEU A 46 -5.40 24.28 -15.92
C LEU A 46 -5.21 25.18 -14.71
N PHE A 47 -4.64 26.39 -14.90
CA PHE A 47 -4.42 27.37 -13.83
C PHE A 47 -5.72 27.97 -13.25
N ARG A 48 -6.84 27.84 -13.95
CA ARG A 48 -8.16 28.15 -13.38
C ARG A 48 -8.65 27.12 -12.35
N TYR A 49 -8.14 25.88 -12.43
CA TYR A 49 -8.49 24.81 -11.49
C TYR A 49 -7.47 24.66 -10.36
N PHE A 50 -6.20 24.87 -10.66
CA PHE A 50 -5.08 24.67 -9.73
C PHE A 50 -4.15 25.87 -9.81
N GLU A 51 -4.01 26.60 -8.72
CA GLU A 51 -3.18 27.80 -8.68
C GLU A 51 -1.69 27.49 -8.88
N HIS A 52 -1.25 26.37 -8.26
CA HIS A 52 0.13 25.91 -8.34
C HIS A 52 0.24 24.45 -8.80
N LYS A 53 1.38 24.10 -9.43
CA LYS A 53 1.70 22.71 -9.80
C LYS A 53 1.66 21.79 -8.59
N GLU A 54 2.02 22.29 -7.43
CA GLU A 54 2.00 21.55 -6.17
C GLU A 54 0.57 21.14 -5.75
N ASP A 55 -0.41 22.03 -5.89
CA ASP A 55 -1.81 21.72 -5.59
C ASP A 55 -2.33 20.59 -6.47
N LEU A 56 -1.94 20.62 -7.73
CA LEU A 56 -2.27 19.57 -8.69
C LEU A 56 -1.61 18.24 -8.33
N PHE A 57 -0.34 18.26 -7.87
CA PHE A 57 0.33 17.06 -7.38
C PHE A 57 -0.42 16.43 -6.18
N TRP A 58 -0.75 17.24 -5.18
CA TRP A 58 -1.49 16.76 -4.00
C TRP A 58 -2.89 16.27 -4.34
N ALA A 59 -3.59 16.93 -5.25
CA ALA A 59 -4.88 16.46 -5.77
C ALA A 59 -4.75 15.10 -6.46
N SER A 60 -3.68 14.92 -7.24
CA SER A 60 -3.37 13.66 -7.92
C SER A 60 -3.09 12.53 -6.94
N LEU A 61 -2.28 12.77 -5.92
CA LEU A 61 -1.97 11.78 -4.87
C LEU A 61 -3.23 11.43 -4.06
N ARG A 62 -4.01 12.43 -3.62
CA ARG A 62 -5.27 12.19 -2.89
C ARG A 62 -6.26 11.37 -3.71
N SER A 63 -6.40 11.67 -5.00
CA SER A 63 -7.28 10.91 -5.90
C SER A 63 -6.89 9.42 -6.00
N ARG A 64 -5.60 9.10 -5.95
CA ARG A 64 -5.12 7.71 -5.95
C ARG A 64 -5.23 7.03 -4.57
N LEU A 65 -5.08 7.78 -3.49
CA LEU A 65 -5.23 7.28 -2.12
C LEU A 65 -6.69 7.03 -1.73
N SER A 66 -7.63 7.89 -2.18
CA SER A 66 -9.05 7.80 -1.80
C SER A 66 -9.75 6.49 -2.14
N GLY A 67 -9.22 5.74 -3.10
CA GLY A 67 -9.72 4.40 -3.44
C GLY A 67 -8.96 3.25 -2.75
N LEU A 68 -8.15 3.53 -1.72
CA LEU A 68 -7.42 2.51 -0.99
C LEU A 68 -8.22 2.06 0.23
N GLU A 69 -8.80 0.87 0.14
CA GLU A 69 -9.58 0.25 1.21
C GLU A 69 -8.99 -1.11 1.57
N LEU A 70 -9.16 -1.52 2.83
CA LEU A 70 -8.84 -2.89 3.22
C LEU A 70 -9.83 -3.88 2.59
N ARG A 71 -9.30 -5.01 2.13
CA ARG A 71 -10.10 -6.12 1.62
C ARG A 71 -11.05 -6.65 2.69
N ARG A 72 -12.22 -7.14 2.27
CA ARG A 72 -13.24 -7.64 3.21
C ARG A 72 -12.77 -8.82 4.03
N ASP A 73 -12.04 -9.75 3.41
CA ASP A 73 -11.48 -10.93 4.09
C ASP A 73 -10.47 -10.53 5.18
N LEU A 74 -9.61 -9.55 4.91
CA LEU A 74 -8.67 -9.00 5.89
C LEU A 74 -9.41 -8.28 7.03
N LEU A 75 -10.41 -7.47 6.71
CA LEU A 75 -11.23 -6.79 7.73
C LEU A 75 -11.96 -7.80 8.63
N SER A 76 -12.59 -8.83 8.05
CA SER A 76 -13.25 -9.89 8.80
C SER A 76 -12.26 -10.63 9.69
N GLY A 77 -11.11 -11.06 9.15
CA GLY A 77 -10.08 -11.74 9.93
C GLY A 77 -9.57 -10.92 11.12
N ILE A 78 -9.37 -9.60 10.93
CA ILE A 78 -8.99 -8.67 12.00
C ILE A 78 -10.11 -8.55 13.05
N SER A 79 -11.36 -8.36 12.60
CA SER A 79 -12.53 -8.15 13.48
C SER A 79 -12.89 -9.39 14.27
N ASP A 80 -12.84 -10.56 13.63
CA ASP A 80 -13.18 -11.85 14.25
C ASP A 80 -12.06 -12.38 15.15
N GLY A 81 -10.92 -11.70 15.20
CA GLY A 81 -9.77 -12.07 16.01
C GLY A 81 -9.07 -13.34 15.52
N ALA A 82 -9.13 -13.59 14.21
CA ALA A 82 -8.45 -14.73 13.58
C ALA A 82 -6.94 -14.72 13.88
N GLY A 83 -6.33 -15.89 13.89
CA GLY A 83 -4.90 -16.03 14.19
C GLY A 83 -3.99 -15.42 13.11
N PRO A 84 -2.72 -15.16 13.47
CA PRO A 84 -1.74 -14.61 12.53
C PRO A 84 -1.59 -15.41 11.24
N GLU A 85 -1.77 -16.71 11.29
CA GLU A 85 -1.72 -17.64 10.16
C GLU A 85 -2.81 -17.41 9.10
N ILE A 86 -3.90 -16.76 9.48
CA ILE A 86 -5.01 -16.41 8.60
C ILE A 86 -4.84 -14.96 8.14
N VAL A 87 -4.59 -14.05 9.07
CA VAL A 87 -4.59 -12.61 8.80
C VAL A 87 -3.32 -12.15 8.06
N LEU A 88 -2.14 -12.70 8.35
CA LEU A 88 -0.92 -12.29 7.63
C LEU A 88 -0.96 -12.63 6.13
N PRO A 89 -1.40 -13.83 5.68
CA PRO A 89 -1.59 -14.07 4.25
C PRO A 89 -2.59 -13.11 3.58
N GLN A 90 -3.67 -12.75 4.27
CA GLN A 90 -4.64 -11.76 3.77
C GLN A 90 -4.03 -10.36 3.68
N LEU A 91 -3.21 -9.97 4.67
CA LEU A 91 -2.47 -8.71 4.63
C LEU A 91 -1.48 -8.69 3.48
N PHE A 92 -0.72 -9.77 3.26
CA PHE A 92 0.21 -9.85 2.12
C PHE A 92 -0.51 -9.87 0.79
N ALA A 93 -1.68 -10.49 0.69
CA ALA A 93 -2.51 -10.39 -0.51
C ALA A 93 -2.91 -8.94 -0.79
N GLN A 94 -3.34 -8.19 0.23
CA GLN A 94 -3.63 -6.76 0.11
C GLN A 94 -2.41 -5.95 -0.38
N LEU A 95 -1.23 -6.18 0.20
CA LEU A 95 -0.01 -5.46 -0.12
C LEU A 95 0.48 -5.79 -1.53
N VAL A 96 0.51 -7.06 -1.92
CA VAL A 96 0.92 -7.53 -3.25
C VAL A 96 -0.04 -6.99 -4.33
N ASP A 97 -1.34 -7.08 -4.10
CA ASP A 97 -2.34 -6.53 -5.03
C ASP A 97 -2.15 -5.01 -5.19
N THR A 98 -1.89 -4.29 -4.10
CA THR A 98 -1.62 -2.84 -4.16
C THR A 98 -0.35 -2.55 -4.97
N ALA A 99 0.71 -3.32 -4.77
CA ALA A 99 1.98 -3.12 -5.49
C ALA A 99 1.83 -3.38 -7.00
N ILE A 100 1.06 -4.39 -7.38
CA ILE A 100 0.89 -4.80 -8.78
C ILE A 100 -0.17 -3.97 -9.51
N LEU A 101 -1.31 -3.73 -8.87
CA LEU A 101 -2.45 -3.08 -9.50
C LEU A 101 -2.39 -1.55 -9.44
N ARG A 102 -1.58 -0.99 -8.54
CA ARG A 102 -1.47 0.47 -8.32
C ARG A 102 -0.02 0.98 -8.32
N PRO A 103 0.80 0.63 -9.33
CA PRO A 103 2.20 1.05 -9.37
C PRO A 103 2.35 2.58 -9.44
N GLU A 104 1.40 3.28 -10.05
CA GLU A 104 1.38 4.75 -10.08
C GLU A 104 1.24 5.34 -8.67
N LEU A 105 0.39 4.76 -7.81
CA LEU A 105 0.22 5.21 -6.43
C LEU A 105 1.54 5.11 -5.66
N LEU A 106 2.22 3.98 -5.74
CA LEU A 106 3.49 3.78 -5.04
C LEU A 106 4.56 4.77 -5.51
N ARG A 107 4.63 5.04 -6.81
CA ARG A 107 5.56 6.04 -7.37
C ARG A 107 5.21 7.45 -6.92
N LEU A 108 3.93 7.84 -6.89
CA LEU A 108 3.49 9.14 -6.38
C LEU A 108 3.83 9.31 -4.89
N ILE A 109 3.65 8.27 -4.07
CA ILE A 109 4.07 8.28 -2.67
C ILE A 109 5.58 8.48 -2.56
N ALA A 110 6.37 7.75 -3.35
CA ALA A 110 7.83 7.90 -3.36
C ALA A 110 8.26 9.32 -3.77
N VAL A 111 7.68 9.88 -4.84
CA VAL A 111 7.91 11.27 -5.28
C VAL A 111 7.55 12.27 -4.17
N ALA A 112 6.40 12.08 -3.50
CA ALA A 112 5.98 12.93 -2.40
C ALA A 112 7.02 12.95 -1.27
N PHE A 113 7.52 11.79 -0.84
CA PHE A 113 8.51 11.69 0.25
C PHE A 113 9.91 12.17 -0.15
N ILE A 114 10.32 11.97 -1.39
CA ILE A 114 11.68 12.32 -1.85
C ILE A 114 11.76 13.79 -2.24
N GLU A 115 10.78 14.30 -3.01
CA GLU A 115 10.85 15.62 -3.63
C GLU A 115 10.09 16.71 -2.87
N LEU A 116 8.97 16.36 -2.19
CA LEU A 116 8.07 17.33 -1.54
C LEU A 116 7.97 17.19 -0.01
N ARG A 117 8.72 16.31 0.57
CA ARG A 117 8.93 15.94 2.01
C ARG A 117 7.91 16.45 3.03
N TRP A 118 7.81 17.77 3.20
CA TRP A 118 7.15 18.41 4.34
C TRP A 118 5.62 18.16 4.42
N LYS A 119 4.96 17.99 3.27
CA LYS A 119 3.51 17.76 3.19
C LYS A 119 3.14 16.29 2.96
N ALA A 120 4.12 15.47 2.56
CA ALA A 120 3.88 14.07 2.24
C ALA A 120 3.31 13.29 3.42
N ALA A 121 3.86 13.50 4.61
CA ALA A 121 3.40 12.83 5.82
C ALA A 121 1.95 13.18 6.16
N GLU A 122 1.54 14.45 6.06
CA GLU A 122 0.18 14.91 6.33
C GLU A 122 -0.82 14.23 5.39
N VAL A 123 -0.57 14.31 4.06
CA VAL A 123 -1.48 13.75 3.06
C VAL A 123 -1.54 12.22 3.16
N CYS A 124 -0.40 11.54 3.32
CA CYS A 124 -0.40 10.09 3.47
C CYS A 124 -1.08 9.66 4.79
N TYR A 125 -0.85 10.40 5.89
CA TYR A 125 -1.48 10.10 7.18
C TYR A 125 -3.01 10.17 7.09
N GLU A 126 -3.57 11.17 6.43
CA GLU A 126 -5.03 11.35 6.26
C GLU A 126 -5.70 10.07 5.71
N TYR A 127 -5.08 9.43 4.71
CA TYR A 127 -5.64 8.27 4.01
C TYR A 127 -5.17 6.92 4.53
N LEU A 128 -3.93 6.82 5.00
CA LEU A 128 -3.32 5.55 5.38
C LEU A 128 -3.45 5.25 6.87
N SER A 129 -3.62 6.28 7.74
CA SER A 129 -3.68 6.06 9.18
C SER A 129 -4.82 5.12 9.64
N PRO A 130 -6.03 5.12 9.05
CA PRO A 130 -7.07 4.17 9.44
C PRO A 130 -6.65 2.71 9.16
N ILE A 131 -6.01 2.49 8.00
CA ILE A 131 -5.52 1.17 7.58
C ILE A 131 -4.40 0.70 8.52
N PHE A 132 -3.38 1.53 8.69
CA PHE A 132 -2.24 1.24 9.56
C PHE A 132 -2.68 1.03 11.02
N SER A 133 -3.62 1.84 11.51
CA SER A 133 -4.16 1.69 12.86
C SER A 133 -4.93 0.39 13.07
N ALA A 134 -5.67 -0.09 12.08
CA ALA A 134 -6.38 -1.36 12.16
C ALA A 134 -5.39 -2.53 12.26
N VAL A 135 -4.39 -2.56 11.37
CA VAL A 135 -3.33 -3.57 11.38
C VAL A 135 -2.52 -3.51 12.66
N ASN A 136 -2.13 -2.31 13.10
CA ASN A 136 -1.34 -2.09 14.31
C ASN A 136 -2.05 -2.62 15.56
N ARG A 137 -3.35 -2.29 15.73
CA ARG A 137 -4.14 -2.82 16.86
C ARG A 137 -4.27 -4.35 16.83
N TYR A 138 -4.42 -4.95 15.65
CA TYR A 138 -4.43 -6.39 15.49
C TYR A 138 -3.11 -7.02 15.92
N LEU A 139 -1.98 -6.48 15.44
CA LEU A 139 -0.64 -6.97 15.80
C LEU A 139 -0.37 -6.81 17.31
N ALA A 140 -0.68 -5.63 17.88
CA ALA A 140 -0.53 -5.37 19.31
C ALA A 140 -1.27 -6.41 20.16
N ARG A 141 -2.55 -6.68 19.86
CA ARG A 141 -3.34 -7.71 20.56
C ARG A 141 -2.73 -9.10 20.47
N ASN A 142 -2.20 -9.49 19.31
CA ASN A 142 -1.59 -10.80 19.15
C ASN A 142 -0.22 -10.91 19.82
N ILE A 143 0.51 -9.81 19.97
CA ILE A 143 1.75 -9.71 20.76
C ILE A 143 1.41 -9.84 22.26
N GLU A 144 0.45 -9.07 22.76
CA GLU A 144 -0.03 -9.14 24.16
C GLU A 144 -0.51 -10.55 24.55
N ASN A 145 -1.18 -11.23 23.63
CA ASN A 145 -1.66 -12.61 23.81
C ASN A 145 -0.57 -13.68 23.59
N GLY A 146 0.68 -13.31 23.37
CA GLY A 146 1.80 -14.23 23.15
C GLY A 146 1.76 -15.01 21.84
N LYS A 147 0.83 -14.72 20.93
CA LYS A 147 0.74 -15.37 19.62
C LYS A 147 1.81 -14.89 18.65
N LEU A 148 2.31 -13.69 18.85
CA LEU A 148 3.44 -13.10 18.14
C LEU A 148 4.54 -12.72 19.14
N ARG A 149 5.78 -12.68 18.65
CA ARG A 149 6.94 -12.21 19.43
C ARG A 149 6.75 -10.77 19.85
N ASN A 150 7.35 -10.42 21.00
CA ASN A 150 7.32 -9.05 21.54
C ASN A 150 8.22 -8.13 20.67
N VAL A 151 7.57 -7.37 19.80
CA VAL A 151 8.16 -6.36 18.91
C VAL A 151 7.24 -5.15 18.94
N ASP A 152 7.79 -3.94 18.78
CA ASP A 152 6.96 -2.74 18.64
C ASP A 152 5.95 -2.90 17.50
N PRO A 153 4.64 -2.78 17.75
CA PRO A 153 3.62 -3.03 16.72
C PRO A 153 3.68 -2.05 15.55
N SER A 154 4.08 -0.78 15.80
CA SER A 154 4.15 0.25 14.76
C SER A 154 5.33 0.01 13.83
N LEU A 155 6.48 -0.37 14.41
CA LEU A 155 7.65 -0.80 13.64
C LEU A 155 7.31 -2.05 12.80
N LEU A 156 6.62 -3.02 13.40
CA LEU A 156 6.22 -4.24 12.71
C LEU A 156 5.27 -3.95 11.54
N THR A 157 4.27 -3.10 11.75
CA THR A 157 3.33 -2.70 10.67
C THR A 157 4.08 -2.05 9.50
N ALA A 158 5.01 -1.14 9.79
CA ALA A 158 5.84 -0.51 8.77
C ALA A 158 6.74 -1.50 8.03
N ALA A 159 7.38 -2.43 8.76
CA ALA A 159 8.26 -3.44 8.19
C ALA A 159 7.51 -4.41 7.25
N LEU A 160 6.32 -4.86 7.64
CA LEU A 160 5.46 -5.71 6.80
C LEU A 160 5.09 -5.00 5.49
N ALA A 161 4.66 -3.75 5.56
CA ALA A 161 4.30 -2.98 4.37
C ALA A 161 5.50 -2.75 3.45
N THR A 162 6.62 -2.28 3.99
CA THR A 162 7.81 -1.97 3.19
C THR A 162 8.47 -3.21 2.59
N SER A 163 8.39 -4.38 3.24
CA SER A 163 8.93 -5.63 2.70
C SER A 163 8.36 -5.98 1.33
N VAL A 164 7.07 -5.74 1.10
CA VAL A 164 6.43 -6.01 -0.20
C VAL A 164 6.63 -4.85 -1.18
N MET A 165 6.55 -3.60 -0.69
CA MET A 165 6.58 -2.42 -1.55
C MET A 165 7.97 -2.10 -2.13
N VAL A 166 9.02 -2.39 -1.37
CA VAL A 166 10.39 -1.96 -1.70
C VAL A 166 11.31 -3.12 -2.09
N HIS A 167 11.13 -4.30 -1.50
CA HIS A 167 12.01 -5.45 -1.72
C HIS A 167 12.19 -5.84 -3.21
N PRO A 168 11.14 -5.91 -4.06
CA PRO A 168 11.32 -6.26 -5.46
C PRO A 168 12.21 -5.28 -6.23
N GLU A 169 12.10 -3.99 -5.92
CA GLU A 169 12.89 -2.95 -6.58
C GLU A 169 14.35 -2.97 -6.10
N ILE A 170 14.57 -3.17 -4.80
CA ILE A 170 15.91 -3.30 -4.22
C ILE A 170 16.62 -4.54 -4.76
N THR A 171 15.92 -5.67 -4.89
CA THR A 171 16.50 -6.91 -5.43
C THR A 171 16.98 -6.71 -6.87
N LYS A 172 16.19 -6.08 -7.71
CA LYS A 172 16.59 -5.73 -9.08
C LYS A 172 17.79 -4.80 -9.11
N LEU A 173 17.79 -3.78 -8.24
CA LEU A 173 18.85 -2.75 -8.23
C LEU A 173 20.19 -3.31 -7.74
N ILE A 174 20.19 -4.10 -6.66
CA ILE A 174 21.43 -4.55 -6.00
C ILE A 174 21.95 -5.86 -6.58
N ALA A 175 21.07 -6.85 -6.77
CA ALA A 175 21.47 -8.19 -7.19
C ALA A 175 21.35 -8.41 -8.71
N GLY A 176 20.71 -7.50 -9.45
CA GLY A 176 20.38 -7.70 -10.87
C GLY A 176 19.49 -8.92 -11.11
N ALA A 177 18.92 -9.47 -10.03
CA ALA A 177 18.12 -10.68 -10.05
C ALA A 177 16.63 -10.37 -9.90
N PRO A 178 15.73 -11.18 -10.48
CA PRO A 178 14.31 -11.06 -10.22
C PRO A 178 14.00 -11.37 -8.74
N PRO A 179 12.86 -10.93 -8.22
CA PRO A 179 12.40 -11.31 -6.88
C PRO A 179 12.24 -12.85 -6.80
N PRO A 180 12.27 -13.44 -5.59
CA PRO A 180 12.22 -14.90 -5.40
C PRO A 180 10.82 -15.49 -5.57
N TYR A 181 10.05 -14.96 -6.52
CA TYR A 181 8.70 -15.43 -6.87
C TYR A 181 8.38 -15.07 -8.33
N SER A 182 7.59 -15.90 -8.97
CA SER A 182 7.23 -15.77 -10.39
C SER A 182 5.88 -15.05 -10.60
N ASP A 183 4.98 -15.12 -9.62
CA ASP A 183 3.65 -14.52 -9.67
C ASP A 183 3.17 -14.00 -8.31
N SER A 184 1.98 -13.37 -8.31
CA SER A 184 1.38 -12.79 -7.10
C SER A 184 1.07 -13.83 -6.04
N ARG A 185 0.65 -15.04 -6.42
CA ARG A 185 0.31 -16.11 -5.47
C ARG A 185 1.56 -16.58 -4.76
N GLU A 186 2.61 -16.81 -5.50
CA GLU A 186 3.90 -17.19 -4.95
C GLU A 186 4.48 -16.08 -4.06
N ALA A 187 4.37 -14.81 -4.47
CA ALA A 187 4.77 -13.67 -3.66
C ALA A 187 4.06 -13.66 -2.29
N ILE A 188 2.73 -13.84 -2.28
CA ILE A 188 1.94 -13.90 -1.05
C ILE A 188 2.42 -15.05 -0.15
N GLN A 189 2.68 -16.21 -0.71
CA GLN A 189 3.18 -17.38 0.03
C GLN A 189 4.57 -17.15 0.62
N VAL A 190 5.50 -16.60 -0.17
CA VAL A 190 6.88 -16.31 0.26
C VAL A 190 6.89 -15.34 1.43
N TYR A 191 6.20 -14.19 1.30
CA TYR A 191 6.14 -13.19 2.38
C TYR A 191 5.40 -13.72 3.62
N SER A 192 4.27 -14.42 3.43
CA SER A 192 3.51 -14.99 4.55
C SER A 192 4.34 -15.99 5.34
N ARG A 193 5.00 -16.91 4.66
CA ARG A 193 5.83 -17.93 5.30
C ARG A 193 7.01 -17.29 6.04
N PHE A 194 7.75 -16.41 5.38
CA PHE A 194 8.88 -15.71 5.98
C PHE A 194 8.47 -15.00 7.28
N TRP A 195 7.44 -14.20 7.25
CA TRP A 195 7.02 -13.41 8.39
C TRP A 195 6.37 -14.25 9.50
N LEU A 196 5.64 -15.32 9.16
CA LEU A 196 5.15 -16.27 10.16
C LEU A 196 6.29 -16.98 10.88
N ASP A 197 7.32 -17.43 10.16
CA ASP A 197 8.50 -18.07 10.74
C ASP A 197 9.29 -17.11 11.64
N VAL A 198 9.32 -15.82 11.29
CA VAL A 198 9.99 -14.79 12.10
C VAL A 198 9.17 -14.41 13.33
N LEU A 199 7.86 -14.27 13.21
CA LEU A 199 7.02 -13.64 14.24
C LEU A 199 6.37 -14.63 15.20
N VAL A 200 6.06 -15.86 14.77
CA VAL A 200 5.44 -16.85 15.65
C VAL A 200 6.49 -17.47 16.57
N PRO A 201 6.27 -17.52 17.91
CA PRO A 201 7.19 -18.19 18.84
C PRO A 201 7.38 -19.67 18.50
N ARG A 202 8.62 -20.15 18.51
CA ARG A 202 8.97 -21.53 18.13
C ARG A 202 8.23 -22.61 18.94
N GLU A 203 7.91 -22.34 20.17
CA GLU A 203 7.14 -23.26 21.04
C GLU A 203 5.74 -23.51 20.48
N MET A 204 5.06 -22.47 20.00
CA MET A 204 3.75 -22.57 19.36
C MET A 204 3.84 -23.25 17.99
N ALA A 205 4.90 -23.03 17.24
CA ALA A 205 5.13 -23.69 15.95
C ALA A 205 5.31 -25.21 16.12
N ARG A 206 6.03 -25.65 17.16
CA ARG A 206 6.21 -27.08 17.49
C ARG A 206 4.91 -27.76 17.95
N ALA A 207 4.11 -27.09 18.77
CA ALA A 207 2.81 -27.61 19.23
C ALA A 207 1.84 -27.89 18.06
N ARG A 208 1.93 -27.11 16.99
CA ARG A 208 1.12 -27.31 15.76
C ARG A 208 1.55 -28.52 14.95
N THR A 209 2.83 -28.80 14.87
CA THR A 209 3.36 -29.95 14.11
C THR A 209 3.02 -31.28 14.79
N LEU A 210 2.73 -31.24 16.11
CA LEU A 210 2.36 -32.40 16.94
C LEU A 210 0.84 -32.61 17.12
N ALA A 211 0.00 -31.65 16.65
CA ALA A 211 -1.43 -31.83 16.65
C ALA A 211 -1.83 -32.92 15.64
N PRO A 212 -2.57 -33.97 16.04
CA PRO A 212 -3.00 -35.03 15.12
C PRO A 212 -3.87 -34.40 14.01
N ARG A 213 -3.57 -34.79 12.77
CA ARG A 213 -4.48 -34.50 11.64
C ARG A 213 -5.83 -35.11 12.01
N VAL A 214 -6.86 -34.27 12.15
CA VAL A 214 -8.23 -34.74 12.23
C VAL A 214 -8.53 -35.39 10.88
N ASP A 215 -8.54 -36.72 10.86
CA ASP A 215 -8.87 -37.51 9.67
C ASP A 215 -10.23 -37.04 9.15
N ALA A 216 -10.30 -36.80 7.85
CA ALA A 216 -11.57 -36.55 7.17
C ALA A 216 -12.49 -37.77 7.36
N PRO A 217 -13.81 -37.60 7.57
CA PRO A 217 -14.73 -38.73 7.69
C PRO A 217 -14.68 -39.55 6.41
N PRO A 218 -14.78 -40.88 6.50
CA PRO A 218 -14.84 -41.76 5.34
C PRO A 218 -16.09 -41.46 4.49
N ALA A 219 -15.93 -41.59 3.17
CA ALA A 219 -16.93 -41.32 2.17
C ALA A 219 -18.19 -42.22 2.27
#